data_7845ab8bfbfd50ebb2a1ec660e4d01e1
#
_entry.id   7845ab8bfbfd50ebb2a1ec660e4d01e1
#
_cell.length_a   1.000
_cell.length_b   1.000
_cell.length_c   1.000
_cell.angle_alpha   90.00
_cell.angle_beta   90.00
_cell.angle_gamma   90.00
#
_symmetry.space_group_name_H-M   'P 1'
#
loop_
_entity.id
_entity.type
_entity.pdbx_description
1 polymer ?
#
loop_
_entity_poly.entity_id
_entity_poly.type
_entity_poly.pdbx_seq_one_letter_code
_entity_poly.pdbx_strand_id
1 'polypeptide(L)'
;MEGLISGFLVLADPYLLALLVMATLGGVVIGALPGLNATTGAALLLPFTLTMDPVPAISIMTAIYCSATFAGAITAILINTPGTAASATTCLDGYPLAQRGEAGRALGMAVVSSTIGGVFSVICLMIAAPFLARAAYNFSPPEYFALTLFGLSMLASIGDGSAIKNLIAGGLGIFLALVGVDNLTTVERFTFGSYELYDGIGFVPVMIGVFGISELLIQAANLQIVREQVVMKAITLPSKADYKKSWSTIVRSSGIGTFIGILPAEGATVASMIGYNEAKRWSKNPEEFGHGAIEGIAGSEAANNAATGGAMVPTLALGIPGSATAAVILAGLMVHGVRPGPTMFTEQAEFAYAIFWSMLLVNILFFLVGLRGAKIFARVTLIPVQILWPTVFVFSIVGTYALDQSMFDVWVALTAGVIGFFMRRYGFSVVPLAIGLILGGMLEQRLGQSMVMLDEQWWLMFTRPLTLFFFILTALALFGPALFGTLKRRLSNSTGGTAE
;
A
#
# COMPACT_ATOMS: atom_id res chain seq x y z
N MET A 1 -20.68 18.69 5.91
CA MET A 1 -19.76 19.83 6.18
C MET A 1 -19.26 19.82 7.63
N GLU A 2 -20.11 19.47 8.59
CA GLU A 2 -19.72 19.40 10.00
C GLU A 2 -18.52 18.48 10.24
N GLY A 3 -18.54 17.24 9.73
CA GLY A 3 -17.42 16.32 9.89
C GLY A 3 -16.09 16.79 9.29
N LEU A 4 -16.13 17.60 8.23
CA LEU A 4 -14.91 18.20 7.63
C LEU A 4 -14.27 19.22 8.59
N ILE A 5 -15.10 20.03 9.23
CA ILE A 5 -14.66 21.07 10.17
C ILE A 5 -14.23 20.45 11.50
N SER A 6 -15.03 19.53 12.06
CA SER A 6 -14.69 18.87 13.32
C SER A 6 -13.40 18.05 13.18
N GLY A 7 -13.25 17.29 12.08
CA GLY A 7 -12.02 16.57 11.78
C GLY A 7 -10.78 17.47 11.63
N PHE A 8 -10.95 18.69 11.08
CA PHE A 8 -9.86 19.67 11.04
C PHE A 8 -9.49 20.18 12.42
N LEU A 9 -10.49 20.43 13.29
CA LEU A 9 -10.26 20.91 14.65
C LEU A 9 -9.51 19.89 15.52
N VAL A 10 -9.65 18.60 15.25
CA VAL A 10 -8.88 17.55 15.93
C VAL A 10 -7.37 17.71 15.72
N LEU A 11 -6.94 18.27 14.57
CA LEU A 11 -5.52 18.55 14.34
C LEU A 11 -4.97 19.69 15.21
N ALA A 12 -5.83 20.47 15.85
CA ALA A 12 -5.38 21.51 16.79
C ALA A 12 -4.82 20.93 18.11
N ASP A 13 -4.99 19.63 18.36
CA ASP A 13 -4.38 18.93 19.49
C ASP A 13 -2.86 18.89 19.36
N PRO A 14 -2.10 19.54 20.28
CA PRO A 14 -0.64 19.54 20.24
C PRO A 14 -0.02 18.13 20.34
N TYR A 15 -0.69 17.22 21.04
CA TYR A 15 -0.24 15.84 21.15
C TYR A 15 -0.30 15.13 19.79
N LEU A 16 -1.42 15.24 19.08
CA LEU A 16 -1.56 14.67 17.73
C LEU A 16 -0.56 15.30 16.75
N LEU A 17 -0.36 16.62 16.79
CA LEU A 17 0.63 17.31 15.96
C LEU A 17 2.04 16.81 16.20
N ALA A 18 2.45 16.66 17.48
CA ALA A 18 3.76 16.12 17.82
C ALA A 18 3.94 14.68 17.31
N LEU A 19 2.92 13.84 17.45
CA LEU A 19 2.93 12.48 16.92
C LEU A 19 3.04 12.44 15.41
N LEU A 20 2.33 13.29 14.67
CA LEU A 20 2.42 13.38 13.21
C LEU A 20 3.81 13.82 12.74
N VAL A 21 4.45 14.78 13.44
CA VAL A 21 5.83 15.17 13.15
C VAL A 21 6.78 14.00 13.38
N MET A 22 6.66 13.32 14.53
CA MET A 22 7.50 12.15 14.84
C MET A 22 7.28 10.99 13.87
N ALA A 23 6.03 10.69 13.54
CA ALA A 23 5.69 9.66 12.58
C ALA A 23 6.18 9.99 11.17
N THR A 24 6.11 11.25 10.76
CA THR A 24 6.67 11.70 9.48
C THR A 24 8.18 11.51 9.43
N LEU A 25 8.91 11.91 10.48
CA LEU A 25 10.36 11.70 10.59
C LEU A 25 10.70 10.20 10.59
N GLY A 26 9.99 9.41 11.40
CA GLY A 26 10.14 7.95 11.45
C GLY A 26 9.86 7.29 10.09
N GLY A 27 8.81 7.70 9.40
CA GLY A 27 8.48 7.18 8.07
C GLY A 27 9.52 7.53 7.02
N VAL A 28 10.08 8.75 7.06
CA VAL A 28 11.21 9.10 6.18
C VAL A 28 12.43 8.24 6.48
N VAL A 29 12.73 7.97 7.76
CA VAL A 29 13.80 7.03 8.14
C VAL A 29 13.52 5.63 7.60
N ILE A 30 12.34 5.10 7.83
CA ILE A 30 11.94 3.76 7.38
C ILE A 30 12.05 3.63 5.86
N GLY A 31 11.49 4.56 5.10
CA GLY A 31 11.52 4.51 3.64
C GLY A 31 12.91 4.77 3.03
N ALA A 32 13.79 5.47 3.76
CA ALA A 32 15.17 5.68 3.36
C ALA A 32 16.11 4.50 3.70
N LEU A 33 15.66 3.50 4.45
CA LEU A 33 16.44 2.32 4.78
C LEU A 33 16.15 1.21 3.76
N PRO A 34 17.15 0.72 3.00
CA PRO A 34 16.96 -0.37 2.06
C PRO A 34 16.39 -1.62 2.75
N GLY A 35 15.34 -2.18 2.17
CA GLY A 35 14.65 -3.36 2.72
C GLY A 35 13.53 -3.05 3.71
N LEU A 36 13.40 -1.82 4.20
CA LEU A 36 12.21 -1.36 4.92
C LEU A 36 11.31 -0.55 3.96
N ASN A 37 10.02 -0.78 4.06
CA ASN A 37 9.03 -0.04 3.29
C ASN A 37 7.86 0.41 4.17
N ALA A 38 6.95 1.17 3.60
CA ALA A 38 5.78 1.67 4.32
C ALA A 38 4.94 0.55 4.98
N THR A 39 4.82 -0.60 4.32
CA THR A 39 4.06 -1.75 4.83
C THR A 39 4.71 -2.34 6.07
N THR A 40 6.02 -2.60 5.99
CA THR A 40 6.80 -3.10 7.14
C THR A 40 6.76 -2.09 8.29
N GLY A 41 6.94 -0.79 8.00
CA GLY A 41 6.89 0.26 9.01
C GLY A 41 5.54 0.35 9.70
N ALA A 42 4.45 0.31 8.96
CA ALA A 42 3.10 0.31 9.51
C ALA A 42 2.82 -0.95 10.35
N ALA A 43 3.22 -2.14 9.86
CA ALA A 43 3.03 -3.40 10.58
C ALA A 43 3.81 -3.44 11.90
N LEU A 44 5.05 -2.93 11.92
CA LEU A 44 5.87 -2.86 13.13
C LEU A 44 5.34 -1.87 14.15
N LEU A 45 4.67 -0.82 13.72
CA LEU A 45 4.09 0.19 14.63
C LEU A 45 2.72 -0.20 15.17
N LEU A 46 2.00 -1.06 14.48
CA LEU A 46 0.64 -1.44 14.86
C LEU A 46 0.54 -1.84 16.35
N PRO A 47 1.41 -2.71 16.91
CA PRO A 47 1.33 -3.06 18.32
C PRO A 47 1.51 -1.87 19.26
N PHE A 48 2.33 -0.89 18.90
CA PHE A 48 2.55 0.30 19.73
C PHE A 48 1.36 1.25 19.74
N THR A 49 0.50 1.13 18.73
CA THR A 49 -0.72 1.98 18.64
C THR A 49 -1.86 1.46 19.52
N LEU A 50 -1.81 0.23 19.99
CA LEU A 50 -2.92 -0.43 20.73
C LEU A 50 -3.38 0.30 21.99
N THR A 51 -2.46 0.99 22.66
CA THR A 51 -2.76 1.78 23.87
C THR A 51 -3.19 3.21 23.56
N MET A 52 -3.25 3.57 22.27
CA MET A 52 -3.62 4.91 21.82
C MET A 52 -5.09 4.97 21.43
N ASP A 53 -5.65 6.17 21.48
CA ASP A 53 -6.97 6.42 20.88
C ASP A 53 -6.94 6.17 19.36
N PRO A 54 -8.07 5.80 18.75
CA PRO A 54 -8.12 5.44 17.33
C PRO A 54 -7.59 6.52 16.37
N VAL A 55 -7.86 7.82 16.62
CA VAL A 55 -7.43 8.91 15.73
C VAL A 55 -5.89 9.04 15.70
N PRO A 56 -5.18 9.20 16.83
CA PRO A 56 -3.71 9.20 16.84
C PRO A 56 -3.10 7.94 16.23
N ALA A 57 -3.64 6.76 16.59
CA ALA A 57 -3.15 5.47 16.13
C ALA A 57 -3.13 5.37 14.59
N ILE A 58 -4.27 5.62 13.96
CA ILE A 58 -4.41 5.52 12.51
C ILE A 58 -3.71 6.67 11.80
N SER A 59 -3.68 7.86 12.41
CA SER A 59 -2.95 9.01 11.88
C SER A 59 -1.43 8.74 11.80
N ILE A 60 -0.84 8.09 12.80
CA ILE A 60 0.58 7.67 12.76
C ILE A 60 0.83 6.67 11.64
N MET A 61 -0.04 5.66 11.48
CA MET A 61 0.13 4.64 10.44
C MET A 61 0.03 5.25 9.04
N THR A 62 -0.93 6.16 8.81
CA THR A 62 -1.06 6.88 7.53
C THR A 62 0.08 7.87 7.30
N ALA A 63 0.63 8.48 8.37
CA ALA A 63 1.81 9.33 8.28
C ALA A 63 3.04 8.54 7.81
N ILE A 64 3.27 7.35 8.37
CA ILE A 64 4.31 6.44 7.89
C ILE A 64 4.07 6.04 6.44
N TYR A 65 2.83 5.74 6.07
CA TYR A 65 2.49 5.39 4.70
C TYR A 65 2.91 6.48 3.71
N CYS A 66 2.47 7.71 3.92
CA CYS A 66 2.78 8.83 3.02
C CYS A 66 4.27 9.15 3.00
N SER A 67 4.91 9.25 4.17
CA SER A 67 6.29 9.71 4.27
C SER A 67 7.32 8.66 3.87
N ALA A 68 7.10 7.37 4.18
CA ALA A 68 7.99 6.29 3.74
C ALA A 68 7.90 6.04 2.23
N THR A 69 6.71 6.25 1.62
CA THR A 69 6.53 6.15 0.18
C THR A 69 7.42 7.18 -0.55
N PHE A 70 7.42 8.43 -0.10
CA PHE A 70 8.33 9.46 -0.62
C PHE A 70 9.81 9.11 -0.37
N ALA A 71 10.13 8.65 0.85
CA ALA A 71 11.53 8.49 1.27
C ALA A 71 12.29 7.42 0.49
N GLY A 72 11.58 6.46 -0.13
CA GLY A 72 12.16 5.48 -1.05
C GLY A 72 12.92 6.11 -2.22
N ALA A 73 12.53 7.32 -2.65
CA ALA A 73 13.23 8.09 -3.68
C ALA A 73 14.64 8.52 -3.25
N ILE A 74 14.90 8.71 -1.95
CA ILE A 74 16.19 9.17 -1.45
C ILE A 74 17.29 8.15 -1.80
N THR A 75 17.08 6.88 -1.48
CA THR A 75 18.03 5.81 -1.78
C THR A 75 18.05 5.45 -3.27
N ALA A 76 16.91 5.53 -3.94
CA ALA A 76 16.84 5.37 -5.39
C ALA A 76 17.78 6.36 -6.12
N ILE A 77 17.76 7.62 -5.71
CA ILE A 77 18.56 8.70 -6.32
C ILE A 77 20.03 8.63 -5.87
N LEU A 78 20.31 8.39 -4.59
CA LEU A 78 21.67 8.52 -4.04
C LEU A 78 22.54 7.28 -4.20
N ILE A 79 21.96 6.08 -4.17
CA ILE A 79 22.72 4.82 -4.16
C ILE A 79 22.22 3.79 -5.18
N ASN A 80 21.33 4.19 -6.10
CA ASN A 80 20.70 3.30 -7.09
C ASN A 80 20.09 2.03 -6.47
N THR A 81 19.51 2.18 -5.31
CA THR A 81 18.85 1.10 -4.57
C THR A 81 17.49 1.61 -4.16
N PRO A 82 16.39 1.10 -4.75
CA PRO A 82 15.07 1.59 -4.41
C PRO A 82 14.74 1.27 -2.95
N GLY A 83 14.34 2.29 -2.17
CA GLY A 83 13.87 2.08 -0.80
C GLY A 83 12.50 1.38 -0.75
N THR A 84 11.67 1.62 -1.76
CA THR A 84 10.41 0.93 -1.99
C THR A 84 10.35 0.38 -3.41
N ALA A 85 9.53 -0.63 -3.68
CA ALA A 85 9.37 -1.18 -5.04
C ALA A 85 8.95 -0.10 -6.06
N ALA A 86 8.11 0.85 -5.65
CA ALA A 86 7.68 1.96 -6.49
C ALA A 86 8.82 2.92 -6.88
N SER A 87 9.82 3.07 -6.01
CA SER A 87 10.98 3.93 -6.27
C SER A 87 11.99 3.32 -7.25
N ALA A 88 11.81 2.06 -7.67
CA ALA A 88 12.65 1.44 -8.70
C ALA A 88 12.61 2.23 -10.01
N THR A 89 11.46 2.79 -10.36
CA THR A 89 11.29 3.65 -11.54
C THR A 89 12.08 4.95 -11.41
N THR A 90 12.16 5.50 -10.21
CA THR A 90 12.93 6.72 -9.92
C THR A 90 14.44 6.51 -10.07
N CYS A 91 14.95 5.27 -9.89
CA CYS A 91 16.35 4.95 -10.15
C CYS A 91 16.75 5.25 -11.61
N LEU A 92 15.85 5.07 -12.57
CA LEU A 92 16.15 5.16 -14.01
C LEU A 92 16.72 6.54 -14.40
N ASP A 93 16.20 7.61 -13.81
CA ASP A 93 16.65 8.98 -14.10
C ASP A 93 17.28 9.66 -12.89
N GLY A 94 16.85 9.30 -11.68
CA GLY A 94 17.33 9.93 -10.46
C GLY A 94 18.81 9.66 -10.19
N TYR A 95 19.25 8.43 -10.33
CA TYR A 95 20.66 8.06 -10.10
C TYR A 95 21.60 8.59 -11.20
N PRO A 96 21.29 8.49 -12.52
CA PRO A 96 22.10 9.12 -13.54
C PRO A 96 22.25 10.64 -13.35
N LEU A 97 21.20 11.34 -12.89
CA LEU A 97 21.26 12.76 -12.59
C LEU A 97 22.17 13.03 -11.38
N ALA A 98 22.09 12.18 -10.35
CA ALA A 98 22.95 12.26 -9.18
C ALA A 98 24.43 12.03 -9.51
N GLN A 99 24.75 11.09 -10.40
CA GLN A 99 26.12 10.83 -10.89
C GLN A 99 26.72 12.03 -11.62
N ARG A 100 25.88 12.86 -12.26
CA ARG A 100 26.31 14.14 -12.88
C ARG A 100 26.55 15.25 -11.87
N GLY A 101 26.41 14.96 -10.56
CA GLY A 101 26.56 15.97 -9.49
C GLY A 101 25.30 16.78 -9.20
N GLU A 102 24.15 16.40 -9.81
CA GLU A 102 22.87 17.10 -9.67
C GLU A 102 21.91 16.38 -8.69
N ALA A 103 22.44 15.60 -7.74
CA ALA A 103 21.66 14.87 -6.75
C ALA A 103 20.66 15.76 -6.00
N GLY A 104 21.07 16.98 -5.65
CA GLY A 104 20.20 17.94 -4.97
C GLY A 104 19.00 18.38 -5.81
N ARG A 105 19.17 18.53 -7.13
CA ARG A 105 18.11 18.87 -8.08
C ARG A 105 17.14 17.70 -8.27
N ALA A 106 17.68 16.47 -8.37
CA ALA A 106 16.88 15.25 -8.48
C ALA A 106 16.00 15.05 -7.25
N LEU A 107 16.58 15.15 -6.05
CA LEU A 107 15.84 15.05 -4.78
C LEU A 107 14.82 16.17 -4.61
N GLY A 108 15.17 17.40 -5.01
CA GLY A 108 14.24 18.53 -4.98
C GLY A 108 13.02 18.29 -5.84
N MET A 109 13.19 17.75 -7.06
CA MET A 109 12.07 17.38 -7.94
C MET A 109 11.26 16.23 -7.32
N ALA A 110 11.91 15.22 -6.77
CA ALA A 110 11.22 14.10 -6.11
C ALA A 110 10.33 14.58 -4.96
N VAL A 111 10.89 15.41 -4.04
CA VAL A 111 10.11 15.97 -2.91
C VAL A 111 8.90 16.76 -3.39
N VAL A 112 9.09 17.67 -4.36
CA VAL A 112 8.01 18.53 -4.88
C VAL A 112 6.93 17.69 -5.55
N SER A 113 7.33 16.77 -6.43
CA SER A 113 6.39 15.93 -7.19
C SER A 113 5.59 15.00 -6.27
N SER A 114 6.27 14.38 -5.30
CA SER A 114 5.65 13.53 -4.27
C SER A 114 4.66 14.32 -3.43
N THR A 115 5.01 15.53 -3.01
CA THR A 115 4.11 16.38 -2.22
C THR A 115 2.86 16.77 -3.02
N ILE A 116 3.03 17.21 -4.26
CA ILE A 116 1.90 17.61 -5.11
C ILE A 116 1.00 16.39 -5.39
N GLY A 117 1.59 15.23 -5.72
CA GLY A 117 0.85 14.00 -5.95
C GLY A 117 0.08 13.54 -4.71
N GLY A 118 0.73 13.56 -3.55
CA GLY A 118 0.12 13.18 -2.28
C GLY A 118 -1.01 14.12 -1.87
N VAL A 119 -0.80 15.44 -1.92
CA VAL A 119 -1.85 16.43 -1.63
C VAL A 119 -3.02 16.30 -2.58
N PHE A 120 -2.76 16.17 -3.88
CA PHE A 120 -3.81 15.96 -4.88
C PHE A 120 -4.66 14.73 -4.57
N SER A 121 -4.02 13.60 -4.27
CA SER A 121 -4.73 12.35 -3.99
C SER A 121 -5.54 12.39 -2.69
N VAL A 122 -5.05 13.09 -1.66
CA VAL A 122 -5.80 13.26 -0.41
C VAL A 122 -7.02 14.15 -0.63
N ILE A 123 -6.91 15.21 -1.44
CA ILE A 123 -8.09 16.01 -1.82
C ILE A 123 -9.10 15.14 -2.59
N CYS A 124 -8.63 14.31 -3.51
CA CYS A 124 -9.49 13.35 -4.20
C CYS A 124 -10.12 12.35 -3.21
N LEU A 125 -9.37 11.87 -2.22
CA LEU A 125 -9.85 10.99 -1.16
C LEU A 125 -10.99 11.64 -0.36
N MET A 126 -10.82 12.90 0.06
CA MET A 126 -11.85 13.66 0.79
C MET A 126 -13.17 13.75 0.04
N ILE A 127 -13.14 13.75 -1.29
CA ILE A 127 -14.31 13.83 -2.14
C ILE A 127 -14.84 12.44 -2.52
N ALA A 128 -13.95 11.57 -2.97
CA ALA A 128 -14.30 10.27 -3.54
C ALA A 128 -14.76 9.26 -2.48
N ALA A 129 -14.14 9.23 -1.29
CA ALA A 129 -14.47 8.23 -0.28
C ALA A 129 -15.90 8.39 0.27
N PRO A 130 -16.38 9.59 0.65
CA PRO A 130 -17.78 9.77 1.06
C PRO A 130 -18.78 9.50 -0.08
N PHE A 131 -18.41 9.82 -1.33
CA PHE A 131 -19.25 9.52 -2.49
C PHE A 131 -19.39 8.02 -2.70
N LEU A 132 -18.27 7.28 -2.66
CA LEU A 132 -18.25 5.83 -2.79
C LEU A 132 -18.98 5.14 -1.62
N ALA A 133 -18.81 5.65 -0.39
CA ALA A 133 -19.53 5.18 0.79
C ALA A 133 -21.05 5.33 0.63
N ARG A 134 -21.52 6.47 0.11
CA ARG A 134 -22.95 6.67 -0.17
C ARG A 134 -23.47 5.69 -1.23
N ALA A 135 -22.71 5.44 -2.29
CA ALA A 135 -23.08 4.44 -3.29
C ALA A 135 -23.17 3.04 -2.67
N ALA A 136 -22.25 2.71 -1.75
CA ALA A 136 -22.20 1.43 -1.07
C ALA A 136 -23.33 1.20 -0.05
N TYR A 137 -24.07 2.23 0.35
CA TYR A 137 -25.29 2.05 1.16
C TYR A 137 -26.36 1.20 0.46
N ASN A 138 -26.37 1.19 -0.85
CA ASN A 138 -27.28 0.37 -1.64
C ASN A 138 -26.80 -1.08 -1.79
N PHE A 139 -25.63 -1.43 -1.24
CA PHE A 139 -25.09 -2.77 -1.33
C PHE A 139 -25.67 -3.65 -0.23
N SER A 140 -26.21 -4.78 -0.62
CA SER A 140 -26.61 -5.89 0.24
C SER A 140 -25.47 -6.91 0.33
N PRO A 141 -25.60 -7.97 1.14
CA PRO A 141 -24.57 -9.01 1.24
C PRO A 141 -24.08 -9.59 -0.11
N PRO A 142 -24.95 -9.87 -1.12
CA PRO A 142 -24.50 -10.36 -2.42
C PRO A 142 -23.59 -9.39 -3.17
N GLU A 143 -23.85 -8.07 -3.10
CA GLU A 143 -23.01 -7.06 -3.73
C GLU A 143 -21.65 -6.97 -3.04
N TYR A 144 -21.62 -7.01 -1.70
CA TYR A 144 -20.35 -7.04 -0.95
C TYR A 144 -19.57 -8.33 -1.21
N PHE A 145 -20.24 -9.48 -1.32
CA PHE A 145 -19.60 -10.74 -1.70
C PHE A 145 -18.91 -10.63 -3.07
N ALA A 146 -19.65 -10.18 -4.09
CA ALA A 146 -19.12 -10.03 -5.44
C ALA A 146 -17.99 -8.99 -5.53
N LEU A 147 -18.11 -7.87 -4.80
CA LEU A 147 -17.10 -6.85 -4.70
C LEU A 147 -15.82 -7.38 -4.01
N THR A 148 -15.97 -8.16 -2.93
CA THR A 148 -14.83 -8.79 -2.23
C THR A 148 -14.15 -9.82 -3.14
N LEU A 149 -14.93 -10.61 -3.89
CA LEU A 149 -14.41 -11.54 -4.88
C LEU A 149 -13.65 -10.81 -6.01
N PHE A 150 -14.16 -9.68 -6.47
CA PHE A 150 -13.44 -8.80 -7.41
C PHE A 150 -12.11 -8.32 -6.82
N GLY A 151 -12.10 -7.82 -5.57
CA GLY A 151 -10.87 -7.43 -4.87
C GLY A 151 -9.85 -8.57 -4.78
N LEU A 152 -10.32 -9.79 -4.46
CA LEU A 152 -9.48 -11.00 -4.44
C LEU A 152 -8.98 -11.39 -5.84
N SER A 153 -9.77 -11.21 -6.89
CA SER A 153 -9.34 -11.52 -8.26
C SER A 153 -8.18 -10.65 -8.73
N MET A 154 -8.10 -9.42 -8.23
CA MET A 154 -6.98 -8.52 -8.52
C MET A 154 -5.66 -9.01 -7.92
N LEU A 155 -5.69 -9.96 -6.94
CA LEU A 155 -4.47 -10.58 -6.39
C LEU A 155 -3.62 -11.26 -7.47
N ALA A 156 -4.23 -11.72 -8.56
CA ALA A 156 -3.50 -12.28 -9.69
C ALA A 156 -2.49 -11.31 -10.31
N SER A 157 -2.78 -10.01 -10.23
CA SER A 157 -1.97 -8.92 -10.83
C SER A 157 -0.95 -8.32 -9.86
N ILE A 158 -0.96 -8.69 -8.57
CA ILE A 158 -0.15 -8.05 -7.54
C ILE A 158 1.29 -8.56 -7.52
N GLY A 159 2.24 -7.62 -7.53
CA GLY A 159 3.66 -7.89 -7.28
C GLY A 159 4.41 -8.53 -8.45
N ASP A 160 5.69 -8.81 -8.22
CA ASP A 160 6.64 -9.24 -9.24
C ASP A 160 6.54 -10.75 -9.59
N GLY A 161 5.57 -11.47 -9.00
CA GLY A 161 5.39 -12.92 -9.17
C GLY A 161 4.52 -13.30 -10.37
N SER A 162 4.48 -14.60 -10.71
CA SER A 162 3.49 -15.09 -11.66
C SER A 162 2.08 -15.03 -11.05
N ALA A 163 1.07 -14.72 -11.88
CA ALA A 163 -0.34 -14.66 -11.46
C ALA A 163 -0.79 -15.92 -10.69
N ILE A 164 -0.29 -17.09 -11.10
CA ILE A 164 -0.60 -18.37 -10.43
C ILE A 164 -0.02 -18.39 -9.00
N LYS A 165 1.23 -17.94 -8.81
CA LYS A 165 1.84 -17.87 -7.47
C LYS A 165 1.10 -16.90 -6.56
N ASN A 166 0.66 -15.78 -7.10
CA ASN A 166 -0.11 -14.79 -6.35
C ASN A 166 -1.49 -15.33 -5.95
N LEU A 167 -2.17 -16.06 -6.84
CA LEU A 167 -3.45 -16.71 -6.53
C LEU A 167 -3.27 -17.82 -5.47
N ILE A 168 -2.20 -18.61 -5.54
CA ILE A 168 -1.88 -19.62 -4.52
C ILE A 168 -1.64 -18.93 -3.16
N ALA A 169 -0.86 -17.86 -3.14
CA ALA A 169 -0.59 -17.10 -1.92
C ALA A 169 -1.89 -16.50 -1.34
N GLY A 170 -2.75 -15.92 -2.18
CA GLY A 170 -4.06 -15.41 -1.78
C GLY A 170 -4.98 -16.51 -1.27
N GLY A 171 -5.01 -17.67 -1.95
CA GLY A 171 -5.74 -18.85 -1.52
C GLY A 171 -5.29 -19.38 -0.16
N LEU A 172 -3.98 -19.38 0.09
CA LEU A 172 -3.43 -19.71 1.41
C LEU A 172 -3.90 -18.71 2.48
N GLY A 173 -3.93 -17.41 2.16
CA GLY A 173 -4.46 -16.40 3.07
C GLY A 173 -5.94 -16.63 3.39
N ILE A 174 -6.77 -16.90 2.38
CA ILE A 174 -8.18 -17.24 2.56
C ILE A 174 -8.31 -18.48 3.43
N PHE A 175 -7.51 -19.52 3.17
CA PHE A 175 -7.54 -20.76 3.96
C PHE A 175 -7.23 -20.47 5.44
N LEU A 176 -6.23 -19.65 5.74
CA LEU A 176 -5.91 -19.24 7.11
C LEU A 176 -7.06 -18.47 7.78
N ALA A 177 -7.81 -17.67 7.01
CA ALA A 177 -8.98 -16.94 7.51
C ALA A 177 -10.16 -17.85 7.89
N LEU A 178 -10.20 -19.09 7.35
CA LEU A 178 -11.25 -20.07 7.64
C LEU A 178 -10.99 -20.90 8.91
N VAL A 179 -9.82 -20.76 9.54
CA VAL A 179 -9.49 -21.43 10.81
C VAL A 179 -10.27 -20.78 11.94
N GLY A 180 -10.87 -21.58 12.80
CA GLY A 180 -11.62 -21.10 13.98
C GLY A 180 -13.09 -21.50 13.96
N VAL A 181 -13.88 -20.81 14.77
CA VAL A 181 -15.32 -21.01 14.85
C VAL A 181 -16.04 -20.11 13.86
N ASP A 182 -16.89 -20.70 13.02
CA ASP A 182 -17.71 -19.94 12.10
C ASP A 182 -18.73 -19.07 12.83
N ASN A 183 -18.70 -17.76 12.57
CA ASN A 183 -19.57 -16.78 13.21
C ASN A 183 -21.08 -16.93 12.86
N LEU A 184 -21.43 -17.67 11.79
CA LEU A 184 -22.82 -17.86 11.36
C LEU A 184 -23.38 -19.20 11.85
N THR A 185 -22.60 -20.27 11.73
CA THR A 185 -23.03 -21.64 12.01
C THR A 185 -22.53 -22.16 13.36
N THR A 186 -21.60 -21.44 14.01
CA THR A 186 -20.90 -21.86 15.25
C THR A 186 -20.15 -23.18 15.16
N VAL A 187 -19.87 -23.65 13.93
CA VAL A 187 -19.12 -24.90 13.68
C VAL A 187 -17.62 -24.61 13.77
N GLU A 188 -16.90 -25.44 14.50
CA GLU A 188 -15.44 -25.41 14.58
C GLU A 188 -14.81 -25.94 13.29
N ARG A 189 -13.80 -25.21 12.78
CA ARG A 189 -13.09 -25.58 11.56
C ARG A 189 -11.58 -25.46 11.77
N PHE A 190 -10.88 -26.54 11.46
CA PHE A 190 -9.42 -26.62 11.53
C PHE A 190 -8.82 -26.23 12.89
N THR A 191 -9.58 -26.36 13.98
CA THR A 191 -9.12 -26.08 15.35
C THR A 191 -8.28 -27.19 15.92
N PHE A 192 -8.39 -28.42 15.38
CA PHE A 192 -7.68 -29.62 15.83
C PHE A 192 -7.81 -29.86 17.35
N GLY A 193 -8.88 -29.32 17.98
CA GLY A 193 -9.11 -29.40 19.42
C GLY A 193 -8.24 -28.46 20.26
N SER A 194 -7.54 -27.50 19.65
CA SER A 194 -6.81 -26.46 20.35
C SER A 194 -7.72 -25.28 20.66
N TYR A 195 -7.80 -24.92 21.95
CA TYR A 195 -8.58 -23.75 22.41
C TYR A 195 -8.06 -22.45 21.78
N GLU A 196 -6.73 -22.33 21.58
CA GLU A 196 -6.10 -21.13 21.03
C GLU A 196 -6.51 -20.87 19.58
N LEU A 197 -7.01 -21.91 18.85
CA LEU A 197 -7.49 -21.79 17.48
C LEU A 197 -9.00 -21.50 17.37
N TYR A 198 -9.73 -21.41 18.48
CA TYR A 198 -11.18 -21.11 18.41
C TYR A 198 -11.46 -19.70 17.89
N ASP A 199 -10.67 -18.73 18.29
CA ASP A 199 -10.75 -17.36 17.78
C ASP A 199 -10.09 -17.19 16.39
N GLY A 200 -9.58 -18.30 15.84
CA GLY A 200 -8.89 -18.30 14.56
C GLY A 200 -7.42 -17.90 14.62
N ILE A 201 -6.84 -17.67 13.47
CA ILE A 201 -5.47 -17.17 13.34
C ILE A 201 -5.52 -15.64 13.28
N GLY A 202 -4.95 -14.99 14.30
CA GLY A 202 -4.87 -13.54 14.37
C GLY A 202 -4.15 -12.95 13.16
N PHE A 203 -4.81 -12.06 12.42
CA PHE A 203 -4.21 -11.53 11.20
C PHE A 203 -3.06 -10.56 11.49
N VAL A 204 -3.06 -9.83 12.63
CA VAL A 204 -1.97 -8.92 13.03
C VAL A 204 -0.66 -9.67 13.28
N PRO A 205 -0.63 -10.77 14.07
CA PRO A 205 0.55 -11.64 14.17
C PRO A 205 1.07 -12.10 12.81
N VAL A 206 0.19 -12.54 11.91
CA VAL A 206 0.58 -12.94 10.54
C VAL A 206 1.21 -11.78 9.78
N MET A 207 0.63 -10.56 9.85
CA MET A 207 1.15 -9.38 9.17
C MET A 207 2.55 -8.99 9.68
N ILE A 208 2.76 -8.99 11.00
CA ILE A 208 4.07 -8.74 11.61
C ILE A 208 5.07 -9.81 11.13
N GLY A 209 4.64 -11.07 11.08
CA GLY A 209 5.46 -12.18 10.59
C GLY A 209 5.87 -11.98 9.13
N VAL A 210 4.90 -11.89 8.20
CA VAL A 210 5.16 -11.87 6.76
C VAL A 210 5.80 -10.58 6.25
N PHE A 211 5.62 -9.43 6.92
CA PHE A 211 6.23 -8.16 6.53
C PHE A 211 7.44 -7.78 7.39
N GLY A 212 7.40 -8.02 8.70
CA GLY A 212 8.48 -7.69 9.62
C GLY A 212 9.55 -8.80 9.69
N ILE A 213 9.18 -9.96 10.23
CA ILE A 213 10.14 -11.04 10.51
C ILE A 213 10.69 -11.65 9.22
N SER A 214 9.87 -11.81 8.17
CA SER A 214 10.35 -12.34 6.89
C SER A 214 11.39 -11.43 6.24
N GLU A 215 11.20 -10.11 6.33
CA GLU A 215 12.16 -9.12 5.80
C GLU A 215 13.48 -9.20 6.55
N LEU A 216 13.44 -9.35 7.88
CA LEU A 216 14.61 -9.64 8.71
C LEU A 216 15.42 -10.81 8.21
N LEU A 217 14.75 -11.95 7.97
CA LEU A 217 15.39 -13.17 7.49
C LEU A 217 16.02 -12.99 6.11
N ILE A 218 15.36 -12.23 5.22
CA ILE A 218 15.88 -11.92 3.89
C ILE A 218 17.14 -11.06 3.99
N GLN A 219 17.11 -10.02 4.81
CA GLN A 219 18.24 -9.13 4.97
C GLN A 219 19.43 -9.84 5.66
N ALA A 220 19.14 -10.71 6.63
CA ALA A 220 20.17 -11.55 7.26
C ALA A 220 20.81 -12.54 6.27
N ALA A 221 20.04 -13.06 5.31
CA ALA A 221 20.54 -13.94 4.26
C ALA A 221 21.32 -13.19 3.16
N ASN A 222 20.99 -11.92 2.92
CA ASN A 222 21.59 -11.09 1.89
C ASN A 222 22.48 -10.02 2.54
N LEU A 223 23.68 -10.37 2.97
CA LEU A 223 24.69 -9.41 3.45
C LEU A 223 25.04 -8.46 2.30
N GLN A 224 24.33 -7.36 2.18
CA GLN A 224 24.57 -6.38 1.11
C GLN A 224 25.88 -5.62 1.36
N ILE A 225 26.72 -5.64 0.33
CA ILE A 225 27.93 -4.80 0.26
C ILE A 225 27.45 -3.33 0.21
N VAL A 226 28.00 -2.51 1.10
CA VAL A 226 27.77 -1.07 1.11
C VAL A 226 28.17 -0.51 -0.27
N ARG A 227 27.18 0.01 -1.01
CA ARG A 227 27.45 0.67 -2.29
C ARG A 227 27.97 2.09 -2.04
N GLU A 228 28.87 2.55 -2.92
CA GLU A 228 29.34 3.92 -2.88
C GLU A 228 28.18 4.90 -3.00
N GLN A 229 28.10 5.80 -2.05
CA GLN A 229 27.07 6.82 -2.01
C GLN A 229 27.51 8.05 -2.79
N VAL A 230 26.64 8.60 -3.63
CA VAL A 230 26.91 9.88 -4.31
C VAL A 230 26.92 11.00 -3.28
N VAL A 231 28.02 11.76 -3.25
CA VAL A 231 28.18 12.88 -2.33
C VAL A 231 27.24 14.01 -2.72
N MET A 232 26.33 14.35 -1.82
CA MET A 232 25.38 15.44 -2.00
C MET A 232 25.79 16.68 -1.25
N LYS A 233 25.88 17.83 -1.93
CA LYS A 233 26.19 19.12 -1.31
C LYS A 233 25.00 19.73 -0.57
N ALA A 234 23.84 19.84 -1.22
CA ALA A 234 22.58 20.33 -0.67
C ALA A 234 21.41 19.92 -1.58
N ILE A 235 20.19 19.86 -1.04
CA ILE A 235 18.99 19.80 -1.89
C ILE A 235 18.73 21.19 -2.45
N THR A 236 18.40 21.24 -3.73
CA THR A 236 18.01 22.46 -4.42
C THR A 236 16.60 22.31 -4.96
N LEU A 237 15.75 23.29 -4.70
CA LEU A 237 14.43 23.32 -5.34
C LEU A 237 14.60 23.33 -6.87
N PRO A 238 13.69 22.66 -7.61
CA PRO A 238 13.70 22.69 -9.05
C PRO A 238 13.69 24.13 -9.58
N SER A 239 14.42 24.37 -10.66
CA SER A 239 14.43 25.68 -11.33
C SER A 239 13.06 26.01 -11.93
N LYS A 240 12.81 27.29 -12.24
CA LYS A 240 11.59 27.68 -12.97
C LYS A 240 11.47 26.96 -14.31
N ALA A 241 12.58 26.63 -14.95
CA ALA A 241 12.60 25.85 -16.19
C ALA A 241 12.17 24.40 -15.95
N ASP A 242 12.64 23.78 -14.86
CA ASP A 242 12.23 22.42 -14.46
C ASP A 242 10.75 22.36 -14.15
N TYR A 243 10.21 23.33 -13.39
CA TYR A 243 8.78 23.42 -13.13
C TYR A 243 7.97 23.56 -14.42
N LYS A 244 8.38 24.47 -15.31
CA LYS A 244 7.69 24.67 -16.58
C LYS A 244 7.71 23.41 -17.45
N LYS A 245 8.82 22.65 -17.43
CA LYS A 245 8.97 21.40 -18.17
C LYS A 245 8.11 20.29 -17.55
N SER A 246 8.04 20.18 -16.22
CA SER A 246 7.48 19.01 -15.53
C SER A 246 6.04 19.20 -14.99
N TRP A 247 5.49 20.45 -14.97
CA TRP A 247 4.20 20.73 -14.34
C TRP A 247 3.04 19.89 -14.89
N SER A 248 2.91 19.84 -16.23
CA SER A 248 1.86 19.04 -16.86
C SER A 248 2.02 17.53 -16.59
N THR A 249 3.25 17.07 -16.47
CA THR A 249 3.59 15.69 -16.10
C THR A 249 3.18 15.40 -14.66
N ILE A 250 3.51 16.29 -13.73
CA ILE A 250 3.12 16.14 -12.31
C ILE A 250 1.60 16.03 -12.18
N VAL A 251 0.84 16.93 -12.80
CA VAL A 251 -0.63 16.93 -12.69
C VAL A 251 -1.24 15.66 -13.31
N ARG A 252 -0.82 15.25 -14.51
CA ARG A 252 -1.30 14.02 -15.14
C ARG A 252 -0.95 12.79 -14.30
N SER A 253 0.29 12.69 -13.86
CA SER A 253 0.77 11.56 -13.07
C SER A 253 0.10 11.50 -11.70
N SER A 254 -0.25 12.64 -11.08
CA SER A 254 -1.07 12.68 -9.86
C SER A 254 -2.46 12.08 -10.10
N GLY A 255 -3.12 12.44 -11.21
CA GLY A 255 -4.40 11.84 -11.59
C GLY A 255 -4.30 10.33 -11.85
N ILE A 256 -3.29 9.91 -12.61
CA ILE A 256 -3.00 8.49 -12.89
C ILE A 256 -2.74 7.73 -11.60
N GLY A 257 -1.86 8.25 -10.74
CA GLY A 257 -1.51 7.62 -9.48
C GLY A 257 -2.72 7.45 -8.56
N THR A 258 -3.55 8.48 -8.43
CA THR A 258 -4.79 8.42 -7.65
C THR A 258 -5.73 7.34 -8.21
N PHE A 259 -5.95 7.32 -9.53
CA PHE A 259 -6.83 6.34 -10.15
C PHE A 259 -6.32 4.90 -9.99
N ILE A 260 -5.03 4.65 -10.24
CA ILE A 260 -4.43 3.33 -10.05
C ILE A 260 -4.47 2.92 -8.57
N GLY A 261 -4.23 3.86 -7.65
CA GLY A 261 -4.36 3.59 -6.22
C GLY A 261 -5.75 3.14 -5.78
N ILE A 262 -6.83 3.64 -6.42
CA ILE A 262 -8.20 3.19 -6.14
C ILE A 262 -8.42 1.73 -6.53
N LEU A 263 -7.68 1.25 -7.53
CA LEU A 263 -7.81 -0.16 -7.94
C LEU A 263 -7.20 -1.06 -6.86
N PRO A 264 -7.96 -2.06 -6.37
CA PRO A 264 -7.45 -2.94 -5.32
C PRO A 264 -6.14 -3.59 -5.74
N ALA A 265 -5.16 -3.53 -4.83
CA ALA A 265 -3.91 -4.28 -4.88
C ALA A 265 -2.82 -3.81 -5.88
N GLU A 266 -3.08 -2.93 -6.84
CA GLU A 266 -2.08 -2.50 -7.83
C GLU A 266 -1.05 -1.53 -7.24
N GLY A 267 -1.45 -0.68 -6.33
CA GLY A 267 -0.57 0.14 -5.52
C GLY A 267 0.36 1.08 -6.26
N ALA A 268 1.32 1.61 -5.50
CA ALA A 268 2.22 2.66 -5.93
C ALA A 268 3.24 2.21 -7.01
N THR A 269 3.59 0.93 -7.08
CA THR A 269 4.59 0.41 -8.03
C THR A 269 4.11 0.55 -9.48
N VAL A 270 2.90 0.07 -9.76
CA VAL A 270 2.32 0.18 -11.11
C VAL A 270 2.03 1.64 -11.44
N ALA A 271 1.52 2.41 -10.47
CA ALA A 271 1.28 3.84 -10.64
C ALA A 271 2.55 4.61 -11.05
N SER A 272 3.67 4.36 -10.36
CA SER A 272 4.97 4.96 -10.65
C SER A 272 5.47 4.64 -12.07
N MET A 273 5.36 3.36 -12.48
CA MET A 273 5.75 2.93 -13.82
C MET A 273 4.90 3.57 -14.92
N ILE A 274 3.57 3.62 -14.73
CA ILE A 274 2.66 4.25 -15.69
C ILE A 274 2.93 5.75 -15.74
N GLY A 275 3.11 6.42 -14.60
CA GLY A 275 3.46 7.84 -14.53
C GLY A 275 4.74 8.18 -15.27
N TYR A 276 5.78 7.34 -15.14
CA TYR A 276 7.03 7.46 -15.88
C TYR A 276 6.84 7.29 -17.39
N ASN A 277 6.13 6.24 -17.80
CA ASN A 277 5.90 5.97 -19.21
C ASN A 277 5.06 7.06 -19.90
N GLU A 278 4.04 7.59 -19.20
CA GLU A 278 3.27 8.73 -19.68
C GLU A 278 4.10 10.02 -19.71
N ALA A 279 4.99 10.24 -18.74
CA ALA A 279 5.95 11.34 -18.78
C ALA A 279 6.82 11.25 -20.05
N LYS A 280 7.39 10.08 -20.32
CA LYS A 280 8.21 9.82 -21.52
C LYS A 280 7.42 10.03 -22.81
N ARG A 281 6.19 9.51 -22.87
CA ARG A 281 5.32 9.60 -24.05
C ARG A 281 4.99 11.04 -24.47
N TRP A 282 4.81 11.92 -23.47
CA TRP A 282 4.41 13.30 -23.70
C TRP A 282 5.58 14.30 -23.61
N SER A 283 6.78 13.83 -23.33
CA SER A 283 7.97 14.68 -23.30
C SER A 283 8.36 15.12 -24.71
N LYS A 284 8.95 16.32 -24.78
CA LYS A 284 9.57 16.81 -26.02
C LYS A 284 10.92 16.14 -26.30
N ASN A 285 11.55 15.57 -25.25
CA ASN A 285 12.88 14.95 -25.31
C ASN A 285 12.81 13.53 -24.71
N PRO A 286 12.11 12.59 -25.35
CA PRO A 286 11.94 11.23 -24.83
C PRO A 286 13.25 10.44 -24.73
N GLU A 287 14.30 10.85 -25.46
CA GLU A 287 15.65 10.29 -25.46
C GLU A 287 16.42 10.60 -24.14
N GLU A 288 16.04 11.63 -23.37
CA GLU A 288 16.64 11.92 -22.08
C GLU A 288 16.28 10.89 -21.01
N PHE A 289 15.15 10.15 -21.20
CA PHE A 289 14.65 9.18 -20.24
C PHE A 289 15.56 7.95 -20.15
N GLY A 290 15.91 7.56 -18.93
CA GLY A 290 16.93 6.57 -18.61
C GLY A 290 18.34 7.17 -18.49
N HIS A 291 18.48 8.46 -18.76
CA HIS A 291 19.75 9.18 -18.73
C HIS A 291 19.74 10.43 -17.84
N GLY A 292 18.74 10.60 -16.97
CA GLY A 292 18.62 11.72 -16.05
C GLY A 292 17.55 12.74 -16.45
N ALA A 293 16.44 12.31 -17.04
CA ALA A 293 15.29 13.16 -17.31
C ALA A 293 14.60 13.62 -16.05
N ILE A 294 14.54 14.94 -15.83
CA ILE A 294 13.86 15.50 -14.65
C ILE A 294 12.34 15.21 -14.68
N GLU A 295 11.74 15.12 -15.87
CA GLU A 295 10.33 14.75 -16.08
C GLU A 295 10.07 13.29 -15.69
N GLY A 296 11.05 12.39 -15.84
CA GLY A 296 10.95 10.99 -15.43
C GLY A 296 10.81 10.88 -13.90
N ILE A 297 11.62 11.63 -13.17
CA ILE A 297 11.51 11.73 -11.69
C ILE A 297 10.15 12.33 -11.32
N ALA A 298 9.76 13.42 -11.98
CA ALA A 298 8.51 14.11 -11.69
C ALA A 298 7.28 13.20 -11.90
N GLY A 299 7.26 12.44 -13.01
CA GLY A 299 6.15 11.55 -13.35
C GLY A 299 6.05 10.35 -12.41
N SER A 300 7.18 9.68 -12.14
CA SER A 300 7.20 8.51 -11.25
C SER A 300 6.82 8.87 -9.82
N GLU A 301 7.39 9.94 -9.27
CA GLU A 301 7.18 10.32 -7.86
C GLU A 301 5.80 10.93 -7.60
N ALA A 302 5.27 11.73 -8.53
CA ALA A 302 3.90 12.23 -8.41
C ALA A 302 2.88 11.09 -8.41
N ALA A 303 3.03 10.10 -9.31
CA ALA A 303 2.14 8.96 -9.35
C ALA A 303 2.31 8.03 -8.14
N ASN A 304 3.56 7.80 -7.70
CA ASN A 304 3.89 7.01 -6.52
C ASN A 304 3.14 7.51 -5.27
N ASN A 305 3.29 8.79 -4.94
CA ASN A 305 2.67 9.36 -3.75
C ASN A 305 1.16 9.60 -3.93
N ALA A 306 0.69 9.88 -5.14
CA ALA A 306 -0.74 9.98 -5.40
C ALA A 306 -1.47 8.64 -5.20
N ALA A 307 -0.81 7.52 -5.41
CA ALA A 307 -1.40 6.21 -5.13
C ALA A 307 -1.70 5.98 -3.64
N THR A 308 -1.02 6.70 -2.71
CA THR A 308 -1.28 6.53 -1.27
C THR A 308 -2.69 6.99 -0.88
N GLY A 309 -3.10 8.19 -1.31
CA GLY A 309 -4.47 8.67 -1.09
C GLY A 309 -5.49 7.87 -1.90
N GLY A 310 -5.15 7.49 -3.14
CA GLY A 310 -5.99 6.63 -3.97
C GLY A 310 -6.32 5.31 -3.28
N ALA A 311 -5.33 4.63 -2.70
CA ALA A 311 -5.51 3.34 -2.02
C ALA A 311 -6.39 3.44 -0.76
N MET A 312 -6.43 4.59 -0.11
CA MET A 312 -7.29 4.81 1.06
C MET A 312 -8.77 4.98 0.69
N VAL A 313 -9.11 5.30 -0.57
CA VAL A 313 -10.52 5.44 -1.00
C VAL A 313 -11.30 4.14 -0.80
N PRO A 314 -10.96 3.01 -1.45
CA PRO A 314 -11.68 1.75 -1.24
C PRO A 314 -11.46 1.20 0.17
N THR A 315 -10.31 1.45 0.78
CA THR A 315 -9.97 0.94 2.12
C THR A 315 -10.93 1.50 3.18
N LEU A 316 -11.17 2.80 3.17
CA LEU A 316 -12.05 3.44 4.17
C LEU A 316 -13.53 3.36 3.78
N ALA A 317 -13.86 3.47 2.49
CA ALA A 317 -15.25 3.48 2.05
C ALA A 317 -15.89 2.07 1.96
N LEU A 318 -15.11 1.04 1.68
CA LEU A 318 -15.62 -0.32 1.41
C LEU A 318 -14.98 -1.40 2.28
N GLY A 319 -13.90 -1.09 3.01
CA GLY A 319 -13.11 -2.08 3.76
C GLY A 319 -12.26 -2.99 2.85
N ILE A 320 -11.98 -2.55 1.63
CA ILE A 320 -11.16 -3.31 0.67
C ILE A 320 -9.82 -2.60 0.49
N PRO A 321 -8.70 -3.21 0.89
CA PRO A 321 -7.42 -2.53 0.84
C PRO A 321 -6.96 -2.29 -0.61
N GLY A 322 -6.60 -1.04 -0.93
CA GLY A 322 -6.05 -0.64 -2.23
C GLY A 322 -4.57 -0.99 -2.40
N SER A 323 -3.85 -1.32 -1.31
CA SER A 323 -2.43 -1.68 -1.33
C SER A 323 -2.08 -2.53 -0.10
N ALA A 324 -0.86 -3.12 -0.09
CA ALA A 324 -0.35 -3.86 1.07
C ALA A 324 -0.32 -3.00 2.35
N THR A 325 0.12 -1.74 2.25
CA THR A 325 0.15 -0.83 3.39
C THR A 325 -1.26 -0.46 3.85
N ALA A 326 -2.17 -0.25 2.91
CA ALA A 326 -3.58 -0.01 3.22
C ALA A 326 -4.22 -1.22 3.92
N ALA A 327 -3.79 -2.46 3.59
CA ALA A 327 -4.21 -3.66 4.31
C ALA A 327 -3.76 -3.64 5.78
N VAL A 328 -2.53 -3.22 6.07
CA VAL A 328 -2.05 -3.06 7.46
C VAL A 328 -2.81 -1.95 8.19
N ILE A 329 -3.11 -0.84 7.52
CA ILE A 329 -3.91 0.25 8.09
C ILE A 329 -5.35 -0.21 8.37
N LEU A 330 -5.94 -0.99 7.44
CA LEU A 330 -7.25 -1.61 7.64
C LEU A 330 -7.25 -2.50 8.88
N ALA A 331 -6.19 -3.25 9.06
CA ALA A 331 -5.91 -4.02 10.26
C ALA A 331 -5.94 -3.15 11.51
N GLY A 332 -5.20 -2.05 11.49
CA GLY A 332 -5.17 -1.09 12.58
C GLY A 332 -6.56 -0.55 12.92
N LEU A 333 -7.36 -0.20 11.91
CA LEU A 333 -8.75 0.23 12.09
C LEU A 333 -9.56 -0.83 12.85
N MET A 334 -9.49 -2.09 12.41
CA MET A 334 -10.28 -3.18 13.00
C MET A 334 -9.89 -3.44 14.46
N VAL A 335 -8.59 -3.43 14.76
CA VAL A 335 -8.09 -3.63 16.15
C VAL A 335 -8.50 -2.49 17.07
N HIS A 336 -8.59 -1.26 16.56
CA HIS A 336 -9.10 -0.11 17.33
C HIS A 336 -10.64 -0.02 17.32
N GLY A 337 -11.35 -1.07 16.88
CA GLY A 337 -12.82 -1.13 16.89
C GLY A 337 -13.48 -0.25 15.82
N VAL A 338 -12.71 0.34 14.92
CA VAL A 338 -13.24 1.17 13.83
C VAL A 338 -13.57 0.28 12.64
N ARG A 339 -14.84 0.27 12.25
CA ARG A 339 -15.30 -0.51 11.10
C ARG A 339 -15.27 0.34 9.84
N PRO A 340 -14.39 0.05 8.87
CA PRO A 340 -14.40 0.75 7.59
C PRO A 340 -15.68 0.42 6.83
N GLY A 341 -16.13 1.38 6.03
CA GLY A 341 -17.35 1.22 5.24
C GLY A 341 -18.24 2.46 5.29
N PRO A 342 -19.48 2.37 4.75
CA PRO A 342 -20.40 3.51 4.68
C PRO A 342 -20.71 4.17 6.01
N THR A 343 -20.84 3.37 7.08
CA THR A 343 -21.17 3.86 8.43
C THR A 343 -20.10 4.76 9.03
N MET A 344 -18.84 4.58 8.67
CA MET A 344 -17.76 5.46 9.09
C MET A 344 -17.99 6.92 8.68
N PHE A 345 -18.62 7.16 7.52
CA PHE A 345 -18.87 8.52 7.00
C PHE A 345 -20.15 9.16 7.53
N THR A 346 -20.99 8.40 8.22
CA THR A 346 -22.23 8.91 8.85
C THR A 346 -22.12 8.97 10.35
N GLU A 347 -21.64 7.92 10.98
CA GLU A 347 -21.58 7.79 12.45
C GLU A 347 -20.24 8.28 13.03
N GLN A 348 -19.16 8.16 12.26
CA GLN A 348 -17.78 8.51 12.66
C GLN A 348 -17.12 9.47 11.67
N ALA A 349 -17.88 10.41 11.09
CA ALA A 349 -17.39 11.33 10.07
C ALA A 349 -16.19 12.16 10.56
N GLU A 350 -16.20 12.61 11.82
CA GLU A 350 -15.09 13.34 12.43
C GLU A 350 -13.79 12.54 12.39
N PHE A 351 -13.84 11.25 12.74
CA PHE A 351 -12.71 10.35 12.68
C PHE A 351 -12.17 10.25 11.23
N ALA A 352 -13.04 9.97 10.25
CA ALA A 352 -12.63 9.82 8.85
C ALA A 352 -11.93 11.08 8.33
N TYR A 353 -12.51 12.24 8.60
CA TYR A 353 -11.93 13.52 8.15
C TYR A 353 -10.68 13.91 8.93
N ALA A 354 -10.55 13.54 10.24
CA ALA A 354 -9.32 13.74 10.99
C ALA A 354 -8.14 12.97 10.35
N ILE A 355 -8.37 11.74 9.88
CA ILE A 355 -7.36 10.97 9.14
C ILE A 355 -7.01 11.66 7.82
N PHE A 356 -7.98 12.14 7.06
CA PHE A 356 -7.72 12.85 5.79
C PHE A 356 -6.88 14.11 6.00
N TRP A 357 -7.23 14.92 6.99
CA TRP A 357 -6.48 16.11 7.34
C TRP A 357 -5.07 15.78 7.85
N SER A 358 -4.93 14.69 8.63
CA SER A 358 -3.61 14.20 9.06
C SER A 358 -2.75 13.81 7.86
N MET A 359 -3.30 13.08 6.88
CA MET A 359 -2.57 12.72 5.66
C MET A 359 -2.17 13.96 4.85
N LEU A 360 -3.05 14.96 4.75
CA LEU A 360 -2.75 16.22 4.05
C LEU A 360 -1.60 16.97 4.74
N LEU A 361 -1.66 17.09 6.06
CA LEU A 361 -0.61 17.73 6.85
C LEU A 361 0.72 16.98 6.71
N VAL A 362 0.71 15.66 6.73
CA VAL A 362 1.91 14.82 6.57
C VAL A 362 2.58 15.04 5.21
N ASN A 363 1.81 15.21 4.14
CA ASN A 363 2.36 15.56 2.83
C ASN A 363 3.09 16.92 2.84
N ILE A 364 2.61 17.87 3.64
CA ILE A 364 3.29 19.15 3.86
C ILE A 364 4.51 18.98 4.78
N LEU A 365 4.38 18.17 5.83
CA LEU A 365 5.48 17.92 6.78
C LEU A 365 6.64 17.21 6.09
N PHE A 366 6.42 16.16 5.30
CA PHE A 366 7.54 15.51 4.63
C PHE A 366 8.17 16.38 3.54
N PHE A 367 7.44 17.34 2.94
CA PHE A 367 8.04 18.36 2.09
C PHE A 367 9.08 19.19 2.84
N LEU A 368 8.70 19.70 4.02
CA LEU A 368 9.61 20.51 4.85
C LEU A 368 10.80 19.68 5.34
N VAL A 369 10.53 18.48 5.80
CA VAL A 369 11.53 17.51 6.28
C VAL A 369 12.44 17.08 5.13
N GLY A 370 11.89 16.77 3.97
CA GLY A 370 12.62 16.36 2.78
C GLY A 370 13.59 17.43 2.31
N LEU A 371 13.16 18.69 2.25
CA LEU A 371 14.02 19.80 1.83
C LEU A 371 15.19 20.08 2.78
N ARG A 372 14.94 20.00 4.10
CA ARG A 372 15.95 20.35 5.12
C ARG A 372 16.74 19.16 5.61
N GLY A 373 16.10 18.00 5.69
CA GLY A 373 16.62 16.79 6.34
C GLY A 373 17.40 15.84 5.44
N ALA A 374 17.43 16.02 4.13
CA ALA A 374 18.00 15.02 3.22
C ALA A 374 19.47 14.68 3.50
N LYS A 375 20.27 15.65 4.00
CA LYS A 375 21.63 15.33 4.47
C LYS A 375 21.64 14.40 5.68
N ILE A 376 20.65 14.55 6.56
CA ILE A 376 20.50 13.69 7.75
C ILE A 376 20.03 12.33 7.31
N PHE A 377 19.02 12.26 6.44
CA PHE A 377 18.48 11.00 5.95
C PHE A 377 19.46 10.24 5.05
N ALA A 378 20.29 10.93 4.28
CA ALA A 378 21.41 10.30 3.58
C ALA A 378 22.40 9.62 4.55
N ARG A 379 22.55 10.11 5.79
CA ARG A 379 23.35 9.44 6.83
C ARG A 379 22.61 8.26 7.46
N VAL A 380 21.30 8.29 7.51
CA VAL A 380 20.46 7.18 8.01
C VAL A 380 20.69 5.92 7.18
N THR A 381 20.91 6.05 5.87
CA THR A 381 21.23 4.90 5.00
C THR A 381 22.57 4.23 5.32
N LEU A 382 23.40 4.86 6.17
CA LEU A 382 24.68 4.32 6.63
C LEU A 382 24.55 3.58 7.98
N ILE A 383 23.37 3.52 8.59
CA ILE A 383 23.16 2.79 9.84
C ILE A 383 23.47 1.31 9.59
N PRO A 384 24.35 0.70 10.42
CA PRO A 384 24.70 -0.70 10.27
C PRO A 384 23.44 -1.59 10.41
N VAL A 385 23.20 -2.40 9.41
CA VAL A 385 22.09 -3.36 9.36
C VAL A 385 22.09 -4.27 10.58
N GLN A 386 23.27 -4.56 11.12
CA GLN A 386 23.49 -5.39 12.30
C GLN A 386 22.84 -4.84 13.59
N ILE A 387 22.61 -3.54 13.68
CA ILE A 387 21.93 -2.92 14.84
C ILE A 387 20.42 -2.83 14.57
N LEU A 388 20.07 -2.46 13.35
CA LEU A 388 18.67 -2.22 12.97
C LEU A 388 17.82 -3.48 13.12
N TRP A 389 18.30 -4.60 12.59
CA TRP A 389 17.48 -5.80 12.48
C TRP A 389 17.21 -6.52 13.81
N PRO A 390 18.17 -6.68 14.74
CA PRO A 390 17.85 -7.20 16.06
C PRO A 390 16.83 -6.34 16.81
N THR A 391 16.93 -5.01 16.67
CA THR A 391 15.99 -4.08 17.28
C THR A 391 14.58 -4.30 16.73
N VAL A 392 14.43 -4.36 15.40
CA VAL A 392 13.16 -4.65 14.74
C VAL A 392 12.59 -6.00 15.16
N PHE A 393 13.45 -7.03 15.29
CA PHE A 393 13.04 -8.36 15.73
C PHE A 393 12.46 -8.35 17.15
N VAL A 394 13.17 -7.72 18.09
CA VAL A 394 12.69 -7.62 19.48
C VAL A 394 11.35 -6.89 19.53
N PHE A 395 11.23 -5.76 18.81
CA PHE A 395 9.95 -5.04 18.74
C PHE A 395 8.83 -5.87 18.10
N SER A 396 9.12 -6.66 17.08
CA SER A 396 8.12 -7.56 16.47
C SER A 396 7.58 -8.57 17.47
N ILE A 397 8.47 -9.20 18.25
CA ILE A 397 8.09 -10.20 19.27
C ILE A 397 7.31 -9.56 20.41
N VAL A 398 7.87 -8.50 21.01
CA VAL A 398 7.24 -7.78 22.12
C VAL A 398 5.90 -7.22 21.69
N GLY A 399 5.84 -6.62 20.50
CA GLY A 399 4.62 -6.07 19.94
C GLY A 399 3.54 -7.13 19.70
N THR A 400 3.91 -8.27 19.13
CA THR A 400 2.97 -9.38 18.93
C THR A 400 2.43 -9.92 20.26
N TYR A 401 3.28 -10.08 21.26
CA TYR A 401 2.84 -10.51 22.60
C TYR A 401 1.92 -9.49 23.28
N ALA A 402 2.17 -8.20 23.07
CA ALA A 402 1.40 -7.14 23.68
C ALA A 402 -0.04 -7.03 23.16
N LEU A 403 -0.35 -7.61 21.98
CA LEU A 403 -1.71 -7.60 21.41
C LEU A 403 -2.72 -8.28 22.35
N ASP A 404 -2.56 -9.55 22.56
CA ASP A 404 -3.49 -10.40 23.29
C ASP A 404 -2.83 -11.11 24.50
N GLN A 405 -1.60 -10.71 24.86
CA GLN A 405 -0.76 -11.35 25.89
C GLN A 405 -0.58 -12.86 25.65
N SER A 406 -0.63 -13.25 24.38
CA SER A 406 -0.64 -14.63 23.91
C SER A 406 0.73 -15.04 23.37
N MET A 407 1.31 -16.09 23.92
CA MET A 407 2.51 -16.73 23.33
C MET A 407 2.18 -17.49 22.04
N PHE A 408 0.93 -17.89 21.86
CA PHE A 408 0.47 -18.50 20.62
C PHE A 408 0.62 -17.52 19.44
N ASP A 409 0.25 -16.25 19.61
CA ASP A 409 0.40 -15.21 18.60
C ASP A 409 1.84 -14.94 18.23
N VAL A 410 2.76 -15.03 19.21
CA VAL A 410 4.20 -14.95 18.94
C VAL A 410 4.65 -16.12 18.05
N TRP A 411 4.18 -17.35 18.32
CA TRP A 411 4.47 -18.49 17.47
C TRP A 411 3.85 -18.36 16.07
N VAL A 412 2.64 -17.81 15.97
CA VAL A 412 2.00 -17.48 14.69
C VAL A 412 2.88 -16.50 13.90
N ALA A 413 3.34 -15.41 14.54
CA ALA A 413 4.18 -14.42 13.88
C ALA A 413 5.54 -15.00 13.42
N LEU A 414 6.19 -15.80 14.26
CA LEU A 414 7.45 -16.47 13.92
C LEU A 414 7.27 -17.43 12.74
N THR A 415 6.23 -18.26 12.78
CA THR A 415 5.92 -19.22 11.72
C THR A 415 5.57 -18.51 10.42
N ALA A 416 4.72 -17.47 10.48
CA ALA A 416 4.37 -16.63 9.34
C ALA A 416 5.61 -15.93 8.76
N GLY A 417 6.55 -15.50 9.61
CA GLY A 417 7.83 -14.92 9.20
C GLY A 417 8.69 -15.90 8.40
N VAL A 418 8.82 -17.13 8.88
CA VAL A 418 9.55 -18.20 8.19
C VAL A 418 8.87 -18.56 6.87
N ILE A 419 7.54 -18.71 6.87
CA ILE A 419 6.76 -18.97 5.65
C ILE A 419 6.97 -17.81 4.65
N GLY A 420 6.85 -16.56 5.10
CA GLY A 420 7.05 -15.37 4.27
C GLY A 420 8.46 -15.30 3.66
N PHE A 421 9.50 -15.68 4.43
CA PHE A 421 10.86 -15.79 3.92
C PHE A 421 10.97 -16.80 2.77
N PHE A 422 10.44 -18.02 2.95
CA PHE A 422 10.46 -19.02 1.88
C PHE A 422 9.60 -18.62 0.70
N MET A 423 8.42 -18.04 0.93
CA MET A 423 7.57 -17.53 -0.14
C MET A 423 8.36 -16.57 -1.05
N ARG A 424 9.00 -15.55 -0.47
CA ARG A 424 9.78 -14.58 -1.24
C ARG A 424 11.00 -15.23 -1.92
N ARG A 425 11.69 -16.14 -1.24
CA ARG A 425 12.83 -16.87 -1.82
C ARG A 425 12.44 -17.68 -3.06
N TYR A 426 11.21 -18.22 -3.10
CA TYR A 426 10.69 -18.96 -4.25
C TYR A 426 9.87 -18.12 -5.21
N GLY A 427 9.90 -16.79 -5.07
CA GLY A 427 9.25 -15.82 -5.96
C GLY A 427 7.73 -15.78 -5.79
N PHE A 428 7.21 -16.04 -4.58
CA PHE A 428 5.85 -15.74 -4.20
C PHE A 428 5.80 -14.37 -3.52
N SER A 429 4.81 -13.57 -3.83
CA SER A 429 4.53 -12.35 -3.07
C SER A 429 3.78 -12.68 -1.78
N VAL A 430 4.14 -12.02 -0.68
CA VAL A 430 3.43 -12.15 0.61
C VAL A 430 2.19 -11.25 0.69
N VAL A 431 2.09 -10.27 -0.21
CA VAL A 431 0.97 -9.31 -0.23
C VAL A 431 -0.37 -10.01 -0.51
N PRO A 432 -0.49 -10.90 -1.52
CA PRO A 432 -1.70 -11.66 -1.74
C PRO A 432 -2.14 -12.50 -0.53
N LEU A 433 -1.19 -13.11 0.19
CA LEU A 433 -1.50 -13.86 1.41
C LEU A 433 -2.16 -12.95 2.46
N ALA A 434 -1.58 -11.79 2.71
CA ALA A 434 -2.09 -10.83 3.67
C ALA A 434 -3.50 -10.33 3.31
N ILE A 435 -3.71 -9.97 2.04
CA ILE A 435 -5.03 -9.52 1.56
C ILE A 435 -6.03 -10.68 1.57
N GLY A 436 -5.61 -11.89 1.18
CA GLY A 436 -6.44 -13.09 1.24
C GLY A 436 -6.91 -13.41 2.67
N LEU A 437 -6.05 -13.23 3.66
CA LEU A 437 -6.39 -13.42 5.07
C LEU A 437 -7.45 -12.40 5.54
N ILE A 438 -7.29 -11.13 5.19
CA ILE A 438 -8.26 -10.07 5.58
C ILE A 438 -9.59 -10.24 4.85
N LEU A 439 -9.54 -10.39 3.53
CA LEU A 439 -10.75 -10.48 2.71
C LEU A 439 -11.41 -11.86 2.79
N GLY A 440 -10.69 -12.92 3.18
CA GLY A 440 -11.23 -14.27 3.31
C GLY A 440 -12.37 -14.35 4.32
N GLY A 441 -12.18 -13.80 5.52
CA GLY A 441 -13.24 -13.72 6.52
C GLY A 441 -14.44 -12.89 6.06
N MET A 442 -14.17 -11.75 5.38
CA MET A 442 -15.24 -10.93 4.80
C MET A 442 -16.00 -11.69 3.69
N LEU A 443 -15.28 -12.35 2.80
CA LEU A 443 -15.86 -13.12 1.70
C LEU A 443 -16.82 -14.20 2.23
N GLU A 444 -16.38 -14.97 3.22
CA GLU A 444 -17.16 -16.02 3.84
C GLU A 444 -18.41 -15.47 4.52
N GLN A 445 -18.24 -14.47 5.38
CA GLN A 445 -19.35 -13.84 6.09
C GLN A 445 -20.41 -13.29 5.11
N ARG A 446 -19.96 -12.61 4.04
CA ARG A 446 -20.89 -12.06 3.04
C ARG A 446 -21.54 -13.13 2.18
N LEU A 447 -20.82 -14.21 1.88
CA LEU A 447 -21.41 -15.38 1.21
C LEU A 447 -22.52 -16.00 2.06
N GLY A 448 -22.23 -16.31 3.33
CA GLY A 448 -23.22 -16.91 4.24
C GLY A 448 -24.44 -16.02 4.43
N GLN A 449 -24.24 -14.70 4.67
CA GLN A 449 -25.35 -13.75 4.74
C GLN A 449 -26.16 -13.69 3.44
N SER A 450 -25.51 -13.81 2.29
CA SER A 450 -26.17 -13.84 0.98
C SER A 450 -27.02 -15.10 0.80
N MET A 451 -26.50 -16.25 1.24
CA MET A 451 -27.23 -17.52 1.17
C MET A 451 -28.50 -17.47 2.03
N VAL A 452 -28.40 -16.95 3.26
CA VAL A 452 -29.56 -16.74 4.14
C VAL A 452 -30.58 -15.78 3.50
N MET A 453 -30.11 -14.66 2.93
CA MET A 453 -30.96 -13.64 2.31
C MET A 453 -31.71 -14.17 1.07
N LEU A 454 -31.11 -15.11 0.34
CA LEU A 454 -31.62 -15.64 -0.92
C LEU A 454 -32.24 -17.05 -0.77
N ASP A 455 -32.60 -17.46 0.46
CA ASP A 455 -33.17 -18.77 0.76
C ASP A 455 -32.37 -19.92 0.12
N GLU A 456 -31.04 -19.87 0.23
CA GLU A 456 -30.07 -20.81 -0.35
C GLU A 456 -30.05 -20.87 -1.89
N GLN A 457 -30.77 -19.99 -2.56
CA GLN A 457 -30.85 -19.93 -4.03
C GLN A 457 -29.74 -19.08 -4.60
N TRP A 458 -28.48 -19.56 -4.58
CA TRP A 458 -27.28 -18.83 -4.98
C TRP A 458 -27.34 -18.23 -6.39
N TRP A 459 -28.11 -18.83 -7.34
CA TRP A 459 -28.28 -18.33 -8.72
C TRP A 459 -28.98 -16.97 -8.78
N LEU A 460 -29.76 -16.61 -7.75
CA LEU A 460 -30.38 -15.28 -7.66
C LEU A 460 -29.36 -14.14 -7.53
N MET A 461 -28.11 -14.43 -7.15
CA MET A 461 -27.04 -13.44 -7.18
C MET A 461 -26.82 -12.90 -8.60
N PHE A 462 -26.97 -13.71 -9.63
CA PHE A 462 -26.79 -13.30 -11.03
C PHE A 462 -27.95 -12.48 -11.60
N THR A 463 -29.08 -12.41 -10.91
CA THR A 463 -30.21 -11.54 -11.31
C THR A 463 -30.04 -10.11 -10.81
N ARG A 464 -29.10 -9.85 -9.91
CA ARG A 464 -28.85 -8.53 -9.30
C ARG A 464 -27.84 -7.76 -10.15
N PRO A 465 -28.18 -6.56 -10.68
CA PRO A 465 -27.33 -5.86 -11.65
C PRO A 465 -25.94 -5.54 -11.14
N LEU A 466 -25.82 -5.07 -9.89
CA LEU A 466 -24.52 -4.72 -9.29
C LEU A 466 -23.66 -5.94 -8.98
N THR A 467 -24.27 -7.01 -8.49
CA THR A 467 -23.59 -8.29 -8.25
C THR A 467 -23.05 -8.86 -9.57
N LEU A 468 -23.87 -8.87 -10.63
CA LEU A 468 -23.47 -9.30 -11.96
C LEU A 468 -22.34 -8.43 -12.53
N PHE A 469 -22.41 -7.12 -12.34
CA PHE A 469 -21.35 -6.18 -12.75
C PHE A 469 -19.99 -6.56 -12.12
N PHE A 470 -19.95 -6.80 -10.80
CA PHE A 470 -18.71 -7.21 -10.12
C PHE A 470 -18.24 -8.60 -10.53
N PHE A 471 -19.14 -9.56 -10.80
CA PHE A 471 -18.76 -10.87 -11.35
C PHE A 471 -18.14 -10.75 -12.75
N ILE A 472 -18.67 -9.89 -13.61
CA ILE A 472 -18.09 -9.60 -14.93
C ILE A 472 -16.68 -8.98 -14.76
N LEU A 473 -16.52 -8.00 -13.87
CA LEU A 473 -15.22 -7.43 -13.58
C LEU A 473 -14.22 -8.48 -13.05
N THR A 474 -14.68 -9.38 -12.18
CA THR A 474 -13.88 -10.51 -11.67
C THR A 474 -13.41 -11.42 -12.82
N ALA A 475 -14.32 -11.79 -13.71
CA ALA A 475 -13.99 -12.61 -14.86
C ALA A 475 -13.01 -11.91 -15.82
N LEU A 476 -13.20 -10.61 -16.05
CA LEU A 476 -12.28 -9.82 -16.86
C LEU A 476 -10.90 -9.69 -16.21
N ALA A 477 -10.81 -9.53 -14.89
CA ALA A 477 -9.54 -9.47 -14.17
C ALA A 477 -8.76 -10.79 -14.26
N LEU A 478 -9.43 -11.94 -14.10
CA LEU A 478 -8.79 -13.26 -14.13
C LEU A 478 -8.46 -13.74 -15.54
N PHE A 479 -9.36 -13.57 -16.49
CA PHE A 479 -9.25 -14.15 -17.84
C PHE A 479 -8.86 -13.14 -18.92
N GLY A 480 -9.04 -11.84 -18.67
CA GLY A 480 -8.74 -10.77 -19.63
C GLY A 480 -7.31 -10.83 -20.18
N PRO A 481 -6.26 -10.93 -19.35
CA PRO A 481 -4.88 -11.00 -19.83
C PRO A 481 -4.61 -12.18 -20.78
N ALA A 482 -5.21 -13.34 -20.52
CA ALA A 482 -5.10 -14.52 -21.37
C ALA A 482 -5.85 -14.34 -22.72
N LEU A 483 -7.03 -13.73 -22.67
CA LEU A 483 -7.84 -13.44 -23.87
C LEU A 483 -7.16 -12.40 -24.78
N PHE A 484 -6.66 -11.30 -24.21
CA PHE A 484 -5.94 -10.28 -24.96
C PHE A 484 -4.61 -10.80 -25.54
N GLY A 485 -3.89 -11.63 -24.80
CA GLY A 485 -2.67 -12.26 -25.26
C GLY A 485 -2.90 -13.18 -26.48
N THR A 486 -3.96 -13.98 -26.46
CA THR A 486 -4.35 -14.86 -27.59
C THR A 486 -4.88 -14.06 -28.77
N LEU A 487 -5.66 -13.00 -28.56
CA LEU A 487 -6.14 -12.12 -29.62
C LEU A 487 -4.98 -11.41 -30.33
N LYS A 488 -4.03 -10.86 -29.56
CA LYS A 488 -2.84 -10.18 -30.12
C LYS A 488 -1.98 -11.13 -30.95
N ARG A 489 -1.80 -12.37 -30.52
CA ARG A 489 -1.08 -13.41 -31.30
C ARG A 489 -1.82 -13.76 -32.59
N ARG A 490 -3.16 -13.86 -32.56
CA ARG A 490 -3.95 -14.14 -33.77
C ARG A 490 -3.92 -12.97 -34.75
N LEU A 491 -4.00 -11.72 -34.29
CA LEU A 491 -3.90 -10.53 -35.12
C LEU A 491 -2.48 -10.37 -35.73
N SER A 492 -1.44 -10.64 -34.95
CA SER A 492 -0.05 -10.62 -35.45
C SER A 492 0.20 -11.68 -36.51
N ASN A 493 -0.37 -12.88 -36.38
CA ASN A 493 -0.25 -13.95 -37.38
C ASN A 493 -1.10 -13.70 -38.65
N SER A 494 -2.18 -12.89 -38.54
CA SER A 494 -3.00 -12.55 -39.70
C SER A 494 -2.42 -11.40 -40.54
N THR A 495 -1.55 -10.56 -39.97
CA THR A 495 -0.87 -9.46 -40.68
C THR A 495 0.51 -9.85 -41.23
N GLY A 496 1.07 -11.00 -40.84
CA GLY A 496 2.34 -11.55 -41.34
C GLY A 496 2.22 -12.47 -42.55
N GLY A 497 1.01 -12.69 -43.09
CA GLY A 497 0.72 -13.65 -44.16
C GLY A 497 0.61 -13.08 -45.59
N THR A 498 1.01 -11.82 -45.82
CA THR A 498 1.00 -11.23 -47.20
C THR A 498 2.31 -10.51 -47.49
N ALA A 499 3.41 -11.28 -47.49
CA ALA A 499 4.67 -10.87 -48.08
C ALA A 499 5.42 -12.14 -48.57
N GLU A 500 4.95 -12.74 -49.67
CA GLU A 500 5.71 -13.53 -50.64
C GLU A 500 5.28 -13.12 -52.04
#